data_06d4c68fb588e33fc5dfc8808abfa128
#
_entry.id   06d4c68fb588e33fc5dfc8808abfa128
#
_cell.length_a   1.000
_cell.length_b   1.000
_cell.length_c   1.000
_cell.angle_alpha   90.00
_cell.angle_beta   90.00
_cell.angle_gamma   90.00
#
_symmetry.space_group_name_H-M   'P 1'
#
loop_
_entity.id
_entity.type
_entity.pdbx_description
1 polymer ?
#
loop_
_entity_poly.entity_id
_entity_poly.type
_entity_poly.pdbx_seq_one_letter_code
_entity_poly.pdbx_strand_id
1 'polypeptide(L)'
;MLTLLMLVGMTAFAQETEPKVLDWNNPIVTVNNTTYELISVDEFAGAEIKFTRFNDDNIVVESGRLLNNKPHGKWRSYDPSNGNVMATAYYQKGERQKLEAWSEGKMYTVVYKNRSMFRDSPKIAYVQITGF
;
A
#
# COMPACT_ATOMS: atom_id res chain seq x y z
N MET A 1 5.95 15.23 21.72
CA MET A 1 6.29 13.88 21.26
C MET A 1 5.18 13.35 20.41
N LEU A 2 5.54 12.80 19.28
CA LEU A 2 4.56 12.34 18.34
C LEU A 2 4.66 10.83 18.16
N THR A 3 3.70 10.15 18.70
CA THR A 3 3.49 8.76 18.35
C THR A 3 2.58 8.75 17.13
N LEU A 4 3.10 8.28 16.02
CA LEU A 4 2.43 8.47 14.75
C LEU A 4 1.62 7.27 14.33
N LEU A 5 2.09 6.08 14.65
CA LEU A 5 1.42 4.87 14.22
C LEU A 5 1.76 3.74 15.18
N MET A 6 0.74 3.14 15.72
CA MET A 6 0.89 1.93 16.50
C MET A 6 0.60 0.74 15.59
N LEU A 7 1.61 -0.10 15.39
CA LEU A 7 1.49 -1.27 14.55
C LEU A 7 1.22 -2.48 15.42
N VAL A 8 0.12 -3.14 15.15
CA VAL A 8 -0.26 -4.35 15.85
C VAL A 8 -0.11 -5.51 14.88
N GLY A 9 0.47 -6.59 15.34
CA GLY A 9 0.60 -7.78 14.53
C GLY A 9 -0.76 -8.29 14.10
N MET A 10 -0.89 -8.58 12.83
CA MET A 10 -2.15 -9.01 12.24
C MET A 10 -2.30 -10.52 12.22
N THR A 11 -1.58 -11.22 13.03
CA THR A 11 -1.65 -12.67 13.00
C THR A 11 -2.86 -13.16 13.76
N ALA A 12 -3.49 -14.18 13.24
CA ALA A 12 -4.55 -14.86 13.93
C ALA A 12 -4.00 -15.81 14.99
N PHE A 13 -2.69 -15.94 15.07
CA PHE A 13 -2.08 -16.83 16.04
C PHE A 13 -1.88 -16.11 17.34
N ALA A 14 -1.88 -16.86 18.37
CA ALA A 14 -1.79 -16.34 19.71
C ALA A 14 -0.41 -15.83 20.07
N GLN A 15 0.40 -15.53 19.13
CA GLN A 15 1.67 -14.90 19.38
C GLN A 15 1.41 -13.50 19.88
N GLU A 16 1.60 -13.34 21.13
CA GLU A 16 1.50 -12.05 21.75
C GLU A 16 2.67 -11.21 21.31
N THR A 17 2.44 -10.33 20.37
CA THR A 17 3.44 -9.32 20.06
C THR A 17 2.99 -8.02 20.67
N GLU A 18 3.87 -7.39 21.37
CA GLU A 18 3.60 -6.05 21.87
C GLU A 18 3.42 -5.12 20.69
N PRO A 19 2.51 -4.14 20.80
CA PRO A 19 2.38 -3.12 19.77
C PRO A 19 3.72 -2.42 19.58
N LYS A 20 4.08 -2.20 18.32
CA LYS A 20 5.27 -1.46 17.98
C LYS A 20 4.88 -0.06 17.57
N VAL A 21 5.67 0.91 18.02
CA VAL A 21 5.44 2.31 17.71
C VAL A 21 6.45 2.77 16.69
N LEU A 22 5.95 3.34 15.61
CA LEU A 22 6.78 3.90 14.56
C LEU A 22 6.93 5.40 14.84
N ASP A 23 8.14 5.84 15.09
CA ASP A 23 8.44 7.25 15.35
C ASP A 23 9.89 7.54 14.98
N TRP A 24 10.36 8.77 15.22
CA TRP A 24 11.72 9.13 14.84
C TRP A 24 12.80 8.42 15.65
N ASN A 25 12.46 7.87 16.82
CA ASN A 25 13.37 7.04 17.58
C ASN A 25 13.42 5.62 17.04
N ASN A 26 12.37 5.20 16.36
CA ASN A 26 12.24 3.86 15.79
C ASN A 26 11.58 3.98 14.42
N PRO A 27 12.31 4.52 13.43
CA PRO A 27 11.68 4.89 12.15
C PRO A 27 11.42 3.73 11.20
N ILE A 28 11.94 2.55 11.50
CA ILE A 28 11.73 1.36 10.68
C ILE A 28 11.25 0.24 11.57
N VAL A 29 10.11 -0.33 11.24
CA VAL A 29 9.52 -1.45 11.98
C VAL A 29 9.11 -2.52 10.99
N THR A 30 9.49 -3.78 11.27
CA THR A 30 9.09 -4.92 10.47
C THR A 30 8.17 -5.81 11.28
N VAL A 31 7.00 -6.11 10.71
CA VAL A 31 6.00 -6.99 11.31
C VAL A 31 5.50 -7.94 10.24
N ASN A 32 5.67 -9.24 10.42
CA ASN A 32 5.12 -10.26 9.54
C ASN A 32 5.40 -10.00 8.05
N ASN A 33 6.65 -9.98 7.66
CA ASN A 33 7.07 -9.78 6.28
C ASN A 33 6.70 -8.41 5.70
N THR A 34 6.36 -7.47 6.55
CA THR A 34 6.04 -6.11 6.12
C THR A 34 6.93 -5.12 6.86
N THR A 35 7.58 -4.26 6.12
CA THR A 35 8.41 -3.20 6.67
C THR A 35 7.72 -1.87 6.49
N TYR A 36 7.65 -1.13 7.56
CA TYR A 36 7.11 0.23 7.60
C TYR A 36 8.25 1.18 7.91
N GLU A 37 8.40 2.19 7.08
CA GLU A 37 9.44 3.19 7.27
C GLU A 37 8.84 4.57 7.31
N LEU A 38 9.12 5.31 8.37
CA LEU A 38 8.65 6.67 8.52
C LEU A 38 9.43 7.58 7.57
N ILE A 39 8.72 8.28 6.69
CA ILE A 39 9.30 9.16 5.68
C ILE A 39 9.25 10.60 6.17
N SER A 40 8.09 11.04 6.60
CA SER A 40 7.90 12.43 7.00
C SER A 40 6.69 12.55 7.91
N VAL A 41 6.64 13.64 8.63
CA VAL A 41 5.51 13.99 9.48
C VAL A 41 5.08 15.39 9.14
N ASP A 42 3.83 15.55 8.77
CA ASP A 42 3.24 16.85 8.56
C ASP A 42 2.17 17.06 9.62
N GLU A 43 2.19 18.23 10.22
CA GLU A 43 1.28 18.56 11.30
C GLU A 43 -0.18 18.45 10.89
N PHE A 44 -0.47 18.75 9.64
CA PHE A 44 -1.84 18.74 9.12
C PHE A 44 -2.18 17.50 8.31
N ALA A 45 -1.24 17.04 7.47
CA ALA A 45 -1.49 15.90 6.61
C ALA A 45 -1.25 14.56 7.30
N GLY A 46 -0.50 14.56 8.40
CA GLY A 46 -0.19 13.34 9.12
C GLY A 46 1.15 12.74 8.73
N ALA A 47 1.35 11.49 9.07
CA ALA A 47 2.59 10.79 8.82
C ALA A 47 2.56 10.12 7.45
N GLU A 48 3.68 10.24 6.73
CA GLU A 48 3.89 9.49 5.49
C GLU A 48 4.83 8.34 5.77
N ILE A 49 4.41 7.14 5.40
CA ILE A 49 5.11 5.91 5.73
C ILE A 49 5.29 5.10 4.45
N LYS A 50 6.51 4.62 4.25
CA LYS A 50 6.78 3.69 3.16
C LYS A 50 6.45 2.28 3.62
N PHE A 51 5.68 1.58 2.79
CA PHE A 51 5.24 0.22 3.03
C PHE A 51 5.95 -0.70 2.04
N THR A 52 6.53 -1.78 2.54
CA THR A 52 7.15 -2.80 1.69
C THR A 52 6.79 -4.16 2.24
N ARG A 53 6.18 -4.99 1.40
CA ARG A 53 5.81 -6.35 1.80
C ARG A 53 6.65 -7.35 1.03
N PHE A 54 7.11 -8.37 1.73
CA PHE A 54 7.96 -9.43 1.21
C PHE A 54 7.20 -10.76 1.25
N ASN A 55 7.58 -11.67 0.37
CA ASN A 55 7.11 -13.05 0.49
C ASN A 55 8.03 -13.83 1.44
N ASP A 56 7.79 -15.12 1.58
CA ASP A 56 8.56 -15.95 2.50
C ASP A 56 10.01 -16.12 2.06
N ASP A 57 10.32 -15.85 0.81
CA ASP A 57 11.68 -15.90 0.27
C ASP A 57 12.39 -14.55 0.35
N ASN A 58 11.82 -13.59 1.07
CA ASN A 58 12.37 -12.25 1.23
C ASN A 58 12.41 -11.45 -0.08
N ILE A 59 11.51 -11.74 -0.99
CA ILE A 59 11.40 -11.00 -2.24
C ILE A 59 10.27 -10.00 -2.11
N VAL A 60 10.51 -8.76 -2.53
CA VAL A 60 9.49 -7.71 -2.49
C VAL A 60 8.35 -8.08 -3.43
N VAL A 61 7.13 -8.13 -2.90
CA VAL A 61 5.94 -8.42 -3.68
C VAL A 61 4.97 -7.25 -3.75
N GLU A 62 5.13 -6.28 -2.87
CA GLU A 62 4.27 -5.10 -2.89
C GLU A 62 4.98 -3.93 -2.24
N SER A 63 4.81 -2.73 -2.79
CA SER A 63 5.33 -1.52 -2.18
C SER A 63 4.38 -0.37 -2.40
N GLY A 64 4.39 0.58 -1.48
CA GLY A 64 3.53 1.74 -1.58
C GLY A 64 3.79 2.71 -0.44
N ARG A 65 2.88 3.64 -0.29
CA ARG A 65 2.96 4.63 0.78
C ARG A 65 1.63 4.79 1.47
N LEU A 66 1.71 5.03 2.76
CA LEU A 66 0.57 5.39 3.57
C LEU A 66 0.71 6.86 3.95
N LEU A 67 -0.38 7.60 3.87
CA LEU A 67 -0.46 8.94 4.40
C LEU A 67 -1.62 8.97 5.37
N ASN A 68 -1.35 9.29 6.61
CA ASN A 68 -2.35 9.28 7.68
C ASN A 68 -3.09 7.94 7.71
N ASN A 69 -2.33 6.84 7.66
CA ASN A 69 -2.81 5.45 7.71
C ASN A 69 -3.66 5.02 6.52
N LYS A 70 -3.64 5.77 5.43
CA LYS A 70 -4.41 5.40 4.23
C LYS A 70 -3.47 5.27 3.05
N PRO A 71 -3.75 4.35 2.12
CA PRO A 71 -2.94 4.26 0.90
C PRO A 71 -2.92 5.59 0.17
N HIS A 72 -1.74 5.94 -0.34
CA HIS A 72 -1.51 7.22 -0.99
C HIS A 72 -0.51 7.05 -2.13
N GLY A 73 -0.80 7.67 -3.27
CA GLY A 73 0.09 7.62 -4.41
C GLY A 73 0.10 6.25 -5.08
N LYS A 74 1.26 5.87 -5.58
CA LYS A 74 1.40 4.65 -6.36
C LYS A 74 1.70 3.46 -5.47
N TRP A 75 0.94 2.39 -5.67
CA TRP A 75 1.16 1.11 -5.03
C TRP A 75 1.45 0.08 -6.11
N ARG A 76 2.57 -0.62 -5.98
CA ARG A 76 3.03 -1.58 -6.99
C ARG A 76 3.03 -2.98 -6.44
N SER A 77 2.59 -3.91 -7.29
CA SER A 77 2.73 -5.34 -7.05
C SER A 77 3.77 -5.88 -8.01
N TYR A 78 4.60 -6.78 -7.53
CA TYR A 78 5.72 -7.32 -8.30
C TYR A 78 5.58 -8.81 -8.48
N ASP A 79 6.01 -9.29 -9.64
CA ASP A 79 6.11 -10.72 -9.89
C ASP A 79 7.32 -11.27 -9.14
N PRO A 80 7.13 -12.17 -8.18
CA PRO A 80 8.26 -12.68 -7.40
C PRO A 80 9.26 -13.51 -8.21
N SER A 81 8.87 -13.99 -9.40
CA SER A 81 9.76 -14.79 -10.22
C SER A 81 10.77 -13.96 -10.98
N ASN A 82 10.49 -12.70 -11.29
CA ASN A 82 11.39 -11.88 -12.09
C ASN A 82 11.54 -10.44 -11.58
N GLY A 83 10.77 -10.03 -10.57
CA GLY A 83 10.86 -8.68 -10.02
C GLY A 83 10.16 -7.61 -10.84
N ASN A 84 9.49 -7.97 -11.91
CA ASN A 84 8.79 -7.00 -12.75
C ASN A 84 7.50 -6.54 -12.09
N VAL A 85 7.13 -5.29 -12.39
CA VAL A 85 5.86 -4.74 -11.90
C VAL A 85 4.71 -5.44 -12.63
N MET A 86 3.82 -6.07 -11.88
CA MET A 86 2.62 -6.69 -12.42
C MET A 86 1.43 -5.74 -12.43
N ALA A 87 1.36 -4.88 -11.43
CA ALA A 87 0.24 -3.96 -11.31
C ALA A 87 0.68 -2.70 -10.58
N THR A 88 0.07 -1.58 -10.94
CA THR A 88 0.23 -0.32 -10.23
C THR A 88 -1.15 0.25 -9.95
N ALA A 89 -1.44 0.47 -8.69
CA ALA A 89 -2.66 1.12 -8.26
C ALA A 89 -2.34 2.55 -7.85
N TYR A 90 -3.24 3.46 -8.14
CA TYR A 90 -3.08 4.88 -7.82
C TYR A 90 -4.15 5.26 -6.80
N TYR A 91 -3.70 5.75 -5.67
CA TYR A 91 -4.58 6.11 -4.56
C TYR A 91 -4.53 7.60 -4.28
N GLN A 92 -5.66 8.15 -3.92
CA GLN A 92 -5.77 9.51 -3.41
C GLN A 92 -6.74 9.50 -2.25
N LYS A 93 -6.28 9.99 -1.10
CA LYS A 93 -7.10 10.04 0.12
C LYS A 93 -7.71 8.69 0.49
N GLY A 94 -6.92 7.64 0.31
CA GLY A 94 -7.34 6.29 0.63
C GLY A 94 -8.20 5.61 -0.41
N GLU A 95 -8.55 6.29 -1.49
CA GLU A 95 -9.41 5.74 -2.53
C GLU A 95 -8.62 5.42 -3.78
N ARG A 96 -8.87 4.24 -4.33
CA ARG A 96 -8.21 3.83 -5.56
C ARG A 96 -8.85 4.54 -6.74
N GLN A 97 -8.00 5.30 -7.48
CA GLN A 97 -8.45 6.07 -8.63
C GLN A 97 -8.24 5.32 -9.94
N LYS A 98 -7.18 4.54 -10.01
CA LYS A 98 -6.80 3.87 -11.24
C LYS A 98 -5.99 2.63 -10.89
N LEU A 99 -6.10 1.61 -11.70
CA LEU A 99 -5.30 0.40 -11.62
C LEU A 99 -4.77 0.07 -13.00
N GLU A 100 -3.47 -0.13 -13.11
CA GLU A 100 -2.83 -0.64 -14.31
C GLU A 100 -2.28 -2.01 -14.01
N ALA A 101 -2.63 -3.00 -14.82
CA ALA A 101 -2.19 -4.36 -14.61
C ALA A 101 -1.73 -4.98 -15.92
N TRP A 102 -0.67 -5.76 -15.85
CA TRP A 102 -0.14 -6.47 -17.01
C TRP A 102 -0.56 -7.93 -16.95
N SER A 103 -1.06 -8.44 -18.06
CA SER A 103 -1.42 -9.84 -18.19
C SER A 103 -1.31 -10.24 -19.64
N GLU A 104 -0.53 -11.29 -19.89
CA GLU A 104 -0.37 -11.88 -21.23
C GLU A 104 0.05 -10.85 -22.29
N GLY A 105 0.97 -9.97 -21.92
CA GLY A 105 1.48 -8.96 -22.84
C GLY A 105 0.59 -7.76 -23.05
N LYS A 106 -0.51 -7.70 -22.34
CA LYS A 106 -1.46 -6.59 -22.46
C LYS A 106 -1.53 -5.82 -21.15
N MET A 107 -1.72 -4.52 -21.24
CA MET A 107 -1.94 -3.69 -20.09
C MET A 107 -3.43 -3.35 -19.99
N TYR A 108 -3.97 -3.63 -18.82
CA TYR A 108 -5.35 -3.30 -18.49
C TYR A 108 -5.34 -2.09 -17.59
N THR A 109 -6.05 -1.05 -17.98
CA THR A 109 -6.20 0.16 -17.17
C THR A 109 -7.64 0.25 -16.72
N VAL A 110 -7.83 0.25 -15.42
CA VAL A 110 -9.17 0.37 -14.82
C VAL A 110 -9.22 1.72 -14.13
N VAL A 111 -10.21 2.53 -14.48
CA VAL A 111 -10.43 3.82 -13.86
C VAL A 111 -11.71 3.76 -13.04
N TYR A 112 -11.63 4.27 -11.83
CA TYR A 112 -12.73 4.23 -10.89
C TYR A 112 -13.40 5.59 -10.80
N LYS A 113 -14.72 5.58 -10.63
CA LYS A 113 -15.47 6.80 -10.36
C LYS A 113 -15.21 7.25 -8.93
N ASN A 114 -15.29 8.53 -8.72
CA ASN A 114 -15.28 9.07 -7.37
C ASN A 114 -16.45 8.48 -6.59
N ARG A 115 -16.17 8.04 -5.38
CA ARG A 115 -17.21 7.50 -4.53
C ARG A 115 -18.07 8.61 -3.98
N SER A 116 -19.36 8.35 -3.95
CA SER A 116 -20.27 9.11 -3.12
C SER A 116 -20.02 8.73 -1.66
N MET A 117 -20.31 9.65 -0.74
CA MET A 117 -20.17 9.38 0.68
C MET A 117 -21.02 8.19 1.16
N PHE A 118 -22.00 7.79 0.38
CA PHE A 118 -22.90 6.70 0.72
C PHE A 118 -22.53 5.38 0.11
N ARG A 119 -21.37 5.29 -0.53
CA ARG A 119 -20.97 4.06 -1.20
C ARG A 119 -19.80 3.42 -0.49
N ASP A 120 -19.86 2.11 -0.39
CA ASP A 120 -18.85 1.34 0.32
C ASP A 120 -17.65 1.01 -0.55
N SER A 121 -17.82 0.93 -1.85
CA SER A 121 -16.73 0.56 -2.75
C SER A 121 -16.73 1.43 -3.99
N PRO A 122 -15.55 1.68 -4.58
CA PRO A 122 -15.47 2.45 -5.81
C PRO A 122 -16.14 1.71 -6.95
N LYS A 123 -16.79 2.46 -7.84
CA LYS A 123 -17.34 1.91 -9.06
C LYS A 123 -16.37 2.12 -10.20
N ILE A 124 -16.31 1.12 -11.06
CA ILE A 124 -15.50 1.21 -12.27
C ILE A 124 -16.17 2.19 -13.23
N ALA A 125 -15.41 3.20 -13.67
CA ALA A 125 -15.86 4.13 -14.69
C ALA A 125 -15.66 3.54 -16.08
N TYR A 126 -14.45 3.01 -16.34
CA TYR A 126 -14.17 2.34 -17.60
C TYR A 126 -12.93 1.47 -17.49
N VAL A 127 -12.79 0.55 -18.43
CA VAL A 127 -11.62 -0.30 -18.57
C VAL A 127 -11.07 -0.09 -19.98
N GLN A 128 -9.75 0.14 -20.04
CA GLN A 128 -9.05 0.27 -21.30
C GLN A 128 -8.00 -0.83 -21.39
N ILE A 129 -7.90 -1.45 -22.56
CA ILE A 129 -6.93 -2.50 -22.80
C ILE A 129 -5.99 -2.00 -23.88
N THR A 130 -4.70 -1.98 -23.58
CA THR A 130 -3.66 -1.65 -24.56
C THR A 130 -2.65 -2.77 -24.57
N GLY A 131 -2.02 -2.94 -25.72
CA GLY A 131 -0.99 -3.94 -25.86
C GLY A 131 -0.95 -4.52 -27.24
N PHE A 132 -0.20 -5.56 -27.37
CA PHE A 132 0.21 -6.09 -28.66
C PHE A 132 -0.46 -7.36 -29.03
#